data_44ae5d5b2e6488495cd189dff41f643c
#
_entry.id   44ae5d5b2e6488495cd189dff41f643c
#
_cell.length_a   1.000
_cell.length_b   1.000
_cell.length_c   1.000
_cell.angle_alpha   90.00
_cell.angle_beta   90.00
_cell.angle_gamma   90.00
#
_symmetry.space_group_name_H-M   'P 1'
#
loop_
_entity.id
_entity.type
_entity.pdbx_description
1 polymer ?
#
loop_
_entity_poly.entity_id
_entity_poly.type
_entity_poly.pdbx_seq_one_letter_code
_entity_poly.pdbx_strand_id
1 'polypeptide(L)'
;MTSKENQRADLLLLLFSVFATASANSVVFASMSELQEQYKYADSALGLIAGTGFAMGLLVQLFVAPLADRGHGKKLIQFGLGLAALGSIIFALGDSLLVFILGRGIVGASIGLTFPAVRALAAHLDTSRSAERLGAVAGMEIGGFVSGPLIGSLIIGPFGLDTTFLLFGALAVIALFIISPRKFPELASTSESQRLSFDLMRIRSVRVALILTLAVTFPTGMFDALWDRFLDDLGGNNAMTGLTFAVYGLPFILFSARAGKLIDKRSPIAVVLWLIIPISLLTISYGVIKQPWVILGVGLFEGILQATMMPAALSAIAKAAPLGRASAAQGLSGAVNVFGQMVAAFIAPTIYGAYGAFVTFFAVAIGIAAIAGMAGIMHLRNLKTAR
;
A
#
# COMPACT_ATOMS: atom_id res chain seq x y z
N MET A 1 -23.22 27.44 -8.04
CA MET A 1 -22.14 26.58 -8.60
C MET A 1 -22.71 25.73 -9.71
N THR A 2 -22.03 25.65 -10.86
CA THR A 2 -22.44 24.77 -11.95
C THR A 2 -22.29 23.29 -11.55
N SER A 3 -23.01 22.38 -12.22
CA SER A 3 -22.89 20.93 -11.93
C SER A 3 -21.43 20.44 -12.00
N LYS A 4 -20.61 20.99 -12.90
CA LYS A 4 -19.18 20.64 -13.04
C LYS A 4 -18.31 21.16 -11.88
N GLU A 5 -18.62 22.33 -11.33
CA GLU A 5 -17.88 22.87 -10.17
C GLU A 5 -18.16 22.03 -8.91
N ASN A 6 -19.40 21.58 -8.71
CA ASN A 6 -19.75 20.68 -7.64
C ASN A 6 -19.02 19.33 -7.74
N GLN A 7 -18.96 18.74 -8.93
CA GLN A 7 -18.24 17.48 -9.16
C GLN A 7 -16.72 17.60 -8.89
N ARG A 8 -16.12 18.75 -9.25
CA ARG A 8 -14.69 19.00 -8.96
C ARG A 8 -14.44 19.16 -7.46
N ALA A 9 -15.32 19.88 -6.76
CA ALA A 9 -15.22 20.03 -5.31
C ALA A 9 -15.39 18.67 -4.59
N ASP A 10 -16.35 17.86 -5.02
CA ASP A 10 -16.58 16.53 -4.46
C ASP A 10 -15.37 15.60 -4.70
N LEU A 11 -14.76 15.63 -5.88
CA LEU A 11 -13.55 14.88 -6.16
C LEU A 11 -12.40 15.32 -5.23
N LEU A 12 -12.17 16.62 -5.06
CA LEU A 12 -11.10 17.11 -4.18
C LEU A 12 -11.29 16.66 -2.73
N LEU A 13 -12.53 16.60 -2.24
CA LEU A 13 -12.84 16.10 -0.90
C LEU A 13 -12.57 14.60 -0.76
N LEU A 14 -12.89 13.81 -1.78
CA LEU A 14 -12.57 12.39 -1.82
C LEU A 14 -11.05 12.17 -1.86
N LEU A 15 -10.32 12.94 -2.66
CA LEU A 15 -8.86 12.90 -2.75
C LEU A 15 -8.21 13.28 -1.41
N PHE A 16 -8.70 14.31 -0.75
CA PHE A 16 -8.21 14.72 0.56
C PHE A 16 -8.48 13.65 1.63
N SER A 17 -9.64 13.01 1.60
CA SER A 17 -9.97 11.90 2.52
C SER A 17 -9.01 10.72 2.39
N VAL A 18 -8.69 10.34 1.14
CA VAL A 18 -7.70 9.28 0.87
C VAL A 18 -6.31 9.68 1.34
N PHE A 19 -5.89 10.91 1.02
CA PHE A 19 -4.58 11.43 1.42
C PHE A 19 -4.43 11.41 2.95
N ALA A 20 -5.43 11.93 3.68
CA ALA A 20 -5.41 11.95 5.14
C ALA A 20 -5.34 10.54 5.74
N THR A 21 -6.15 9.60 5.22
CA THR A 21 -6.13 8.20 5.69
C THR A 21 -4.80 7.51 5.38
N ALA A 22 -4.27 7.70 4.16
CA ALA A 22 -3.01 7.11 3.74
C ALA A 22 -1.83 7.64 4.57
N SER A 23 -1.77 8.95 4.80
CA SER A 23 -0.71 9.58 5.60
C SER A 23 -0.77 9.13 7.06
N ALA A 24 -1.96 9.07 7.67
CA ALA A 24 -2.14 8.58 9.04
C ALA A 24 -1.73 7.11 9.18
N ASN A 25 -1.93 6.31 8.14
CA ASN A 25 -1.52 4.90 8.15
C ASN A 25 -0.01 4.73 7.98
N SER A 26 0.63 5.53 7.13
CA SER A 26 2.03 5.33 6.75
C SER A 26 3.02 6.02 7.67
N VAL A 27 2.61 7.01 8.45
CA VAL A 27 3.51 7.73 9.38
C VAL A 27 4.24 6.79 10.35
N VAL A 28 3.62 5.70 10.73
CA VAL A 28 4.21 4.70 11.63
C VAL A 28 5.49 4.07 11.07
N PHE A 29 5.65 4.02 9.75
CA PHE A 29 6.81 3.40 9.11
C PHE A 29 8.11 4.19 9.32
N ALA A 30 8.02 5.49 9.62
CA ALA A 30 9.16 6.34 9.98
C ALA A 30 9.31 6.52 11.50
N SER A 31 8.64 5.71 12.30
CA SER A 31 8.68 5.80 13.77
C SER A 31 9.07 4.48 14.43
N MET A 32 9.46 3.48 13.65
CA MET A 32 9.74 2.13 14.17
C MET A 32 10.99 2.09 15.04
N SER A 33 12.06 2.75 14.63
CA SER A 33 13.29 2.85 15.43
C SER A 33 13.06 3.60 16.73
N GLU A 34 12.37 4.73 16.68
CA GLU A 34 12.05 5.55 17.85
C GLU A 34 11.21 4.77 18.87
N LEU A 35 10.18 4.03 18.40
CA LEU A 35 9.39 3.15 19.26
C LEU A 35 10.25 2.06 19.90
N GLN A 36 11.15 1.46 19.12
CA GLN A 36 12.04 0.42 19.63
C GLN A 36 13.00 0.96 20.67
N GLU A 37 13.60 2.13 20.44
CA GLU A 37 14.53 2.76 21.37
C GLU A 37 13.85 3.21 22.66
N GLN A 38 12.68 3.85 22.54
CA GLN A 38 11.95 4.39 23.69
C GLN A 38 11.42 3.28 24.60
N TYR A 39 10.87 2.20 24.04
CA TYR A 39 10.19 1.13 24.79
C TYR A 39 11.01 -0.16 24.90
N LYS A 40 12.21 -0.21 24.31
CA LYS A 40 13.13 -1.37 24.32
C LYS A 40 12.49 -2.64 23.77
N TYR A 41 11.70 -2.49 22.72
CA TYR A 41 11.04 -3.62 22.06
C TYR A 41 12.02 -4.47 21.26
N ALA A 42 11.75 -5.77 21.18
CA ALA A 42 12.41 -6.66 20.22
C ALA A 42 11.97 -6.34 18.78
N ASP A 43 12.79 -6.65 17.79
CA ASP A 43 12.47 -6.43 16.36
C ASP A 43 11.16 -7.11 15.94
N SER A 44 10.82 -8.27 16.53
CA SER A 44 9.54 -8.94 16.29
C SER A 44 8.30 -8.10 16.66
N ALA A 45 8.42 -7.19 17.63
CA ALA A 45 7.33 -6.27 18.00
C ALA A 45 7.03 -5.27 16.90
N LEU A 46 8.04 -4.81 16.14
CA LEU A 46 7.86 -3.95 14.97
C LEU A 46 7.02 -4.67 13.90
N GLY A 47 7.31 -5.96 13.70
CA GLY A 47 6.53 -6.83 12.82
C GLY A 47 5.07 -6.97 13.25
N LEU A 48 4.81 -7.10 14.57
CA LEU A 48 3.45 -7.16 15.12
C LEU A 48 2.71 -5.83 14.89
N ILE A 49 3.35 -4.70 15.13
CA ILE A 49 2.76 -3.38 14.90
C ILE A 49 2.42 -3.21 13.42
N ALA A 50 3.39 -3.36 12.52
CA ALA A 50 3.18 -3.16 11.09
C ALA A 50 2.19 -4.17 10.50
N GLY A 51 2.38 -5.45 10.79
CA GLY A 51 1.59 -6.56 10.26
C GLY A 51 0.11 -6.49 10.69
N THR A 52 -0.17 -6.06 11.93
CA THR A 52 -1.56 -5.90 12.40
C THR A 52 -2.31 -4.85 11.59
N GLY A 53 -1.67 -3.75 11.20
CA GLY A 53 -2.29 -2.75 10.32
C GLY A 53 -2.71 -3.35 8.98
N PHE A 54 -1.85 -4.13 8.35
CA PHE A 54 -2.18 -4.84 7.11
C PHE A 54 -3.28 -5.88 7.31
N ALA A 55 -3.20 -6.67 8.40
CA ALA A 55 -4.20 -7.69 8.71
C ALA A 55 -5.60 -7.09 8.86
N MET A 56 -5.73 -6.03 9.65
CA MET A 56 -7.02 -5.37 9.86
C MET A 56 -7.52 -4.67 8.61
N GLY A 57 -6.64 -4.01 7.84
CA GLY A 57 -6.96 -3.45 6.54
C GLY A 57 -7.51 -4.50 5.57
N LEU A 58 -6.85 -5.66 5.49
CA LEU A 58 -7.30 -6.78 4.67
C LEU A 58 -8.65 -7.32 5.11
N LEU A 59 -8.85 -7.59 6.40
CA LEU A 59 -10.12 -8.11 6.93
C LEU A 59 -11.28 -7.15 6.62
N VAL A 60 -11.08 -5.86 6.89
CA VAL A 60 -12.12 -4.86 6.63
C VAL A 60 -12.39 -4.71 5.13
N GLN A 61 -11.36 -4.72 4.30
CA GLN A 61 -11.50 -4.66 2.85
C GLN A 61 -12.28 -5.86 2.31
N LEU A 62 -12.06 -7.04 2.84
CA LEU A 62 -12.73 -8.25 2.39
C LEU A 62 -14.21 -8.32 2.82
N PHE A 63 -14.51 -7.93 4.05
CA PHE A 63 -15.83 -8.17 4.63
C PHE A 63 -16.73 -6.93 4.67
N VAL A 64 -16.17 -5.73 4.75
CA VAL A 64 -16.94 -4.50 4.94
C VAL A 64 -16.95 -3.61 3.70
N ALA A 65 -15.86 -3.56 2.93
CA ALA A 65 -15.77 -2.72 1.74
C ALA A 65 -16.90 -2.96 0.70
N PRO A 66 -17.43 -4.18 0.50
CA PRO A 66 -18.56 -4.40 -0.40
C PRO A 66 -19.84 -3.61 -0.07
N LEU A 67 -19.95 -3.06 1.14
CA LEU A 67 -21.04 -2.16 1.51
C LEU A 67 -20.97 -0.80 0.79
N ALA A 68 -19.80 -0.42 0.25
CA ALA A 68 -19.67 0.78 -0.57
C ALA A 68 -20.57 0.71 -1.81
N ASP A 69 -20.60 -0.45 -2.49
CA ASP A 69 -21.40 -0.68 -3.68
C ASP A 69 -22.93 -0.75 -3.40
N ARG A 70 -23.30 -0.84 -2.11
CA ARG A 70 -24.69 -0.85 -1.64
C ARG A 70 -25.20 0.53 -1.19
N GLY A 71 -24.57 1.62 -1.64
CA GLY A 71 -24.98 2.98 -1.30
C GLY A 71 -24.40 3.53 0.01
N HIS A 72 -23.57 2.77 0.72
CA HIS A 72 -23.00 3.21 2.00
C HIS A 72 -21.63 3.92 1.86
N GLY A 73 -21.17 4.23 0.64
CA GLY A 73 -19.83 4.76 0.38
C GLY A 73 -19.45 5.96 1.27
N LYS A 74 -20.32 6.98 1.38
CA LYS A 74 -20.06 8.14 2.25
C LYS A 74 -19.89 7.75 3.72
N LYS A 75 -20.77 6.88 4.25
CA LYS A 75 -20.71 6.44 5.65
C LYS A 75 -19.42 5.68 5.93
N LEU A 76 -18.98 4.86 4.99
CA LEU A 76 -17.71 4.13 5.11
C LEU A 76 -16.51 5.06 5.13
N ILE A 77 -16.50 6.13 4.31
CA ILE A 77 -15.44 7.15 4.35
C ILE A 77 -15.44 7.87 5.71
N GLN A 78 -16.60 8.32 6.18
CA GLN A 78 -16.72 9.02 7.45
C GLN A 78 -16.25 8.13 8.62
N PHE A 79 -16.69 6.87 8.64
CA PHE A 79 -16.30 5.92 9.67
C PHE A 79 -14.80 5.59 9.57
N GLY A 80 -14.27 5.43 8.34
CA GLY A 80 -12.84 5.23 8.11
C GLY A 80 -11.98 6.39 8.61
N LEU A 81 -12.36 7.64 8.29
CA LEU A 81 -11.66 8.82 8.80
C LEU A 81 -11.74 8.93 10.33
N GLY A 82 -12.88 8.58 10.92
CA GLY A 82 -13.04 8.49 12.38
C GLY A 82 -12.11 7.45 13.01
N LEU A 83 -11.97 6.27 12.37
CA LEU A 83 -11.04 5.24 12.81
C LEU A 83 -9.57 5.68 12.62
N ALA A 84 -9.24 6.38 11.53
CA ALA A 84 -7.90 6.92 11.33
C ALA A 84 -7.53 7.90 12.46
N ALA A 85 -8.44 8.81 12.81
CA ALA A 85 -8.24 9.74 13.91
C ALA A 85 -8.14 9.03 15.27
N LEU A 86 -9.07 8.13 15.57
CA LEU A 86 -9.10 7.38 16.84
C LEU A 86 -7.84 6.52 16.99
N GLY A 87 -7.46 5.77 15.96
CA GLY A 87 -6.28 4.94 16.01
C GLY A 87 -4.98 5.74 16.15
N SER A 88 -4.89 6.92 15.50
CA SER A 88 -3.78 7.84 15.68
C SER A 88 -3.70 8.40 17.10
N ILE A 89 -4.83 8.76 17.71
CA ILE A 89 -4.90 9.20 19.11
C ILE A 89 -4.47 8.07 20.07
N ILE A 90 -4.99 6.84 19.86
CA ILE A 90 -4.61 5.68 20.67
C ILE A 90 -3.11 5.42 20.55
N PHE A 91 -2.56 5.53 19.34
CA PHE A 91 -1.14 5.34 19.10
C PHE A 91 -0.30 6.46 19.77
N ALA A 92 -0.74 7.72 19.69
CA ALA A 92 -0.07 8.86 20.31
C ALA A 92 -0.06 8.77 21.85
N LEU A 93 -1.15 8.31 22.46
CA LEU A 93 -1.27 8.19 23.91
C LEU A 93 -0.82 6.81 24.43
N GLY A 94 -0.31 5.95 23.55
CA GLY A 94 0.11 4.60 23.88
C GLY A 94 1.42 4.57 24.67
N ASP A 95 1.51 3.63 25.62
CA ASP A 95 2.67 3.40 26.47
C ASP A 95 3.10 1.91 26.48
N SER A 96 2.39 1.07 25.75
CA SER A 96 2.61 -0.37 25.73
C SER A 96 2.41 -0.97 24.35
N LEU A 97 3.10 -2.08 24.10
CA LEU A 97 3.01 -2.79 22.81
C LEU A 97 1.57 -3.13 22.41
N LEU A 98 0.74 -3.55 23.38
CA LEU A 98 -0.66 -3.88 23.10
C LEU A 98 -1.43 -2.66 22.59
N VAL A 99 -1.23 -1.49 23.20
CA VAL A 99 -1.91 -0.25 22.80
C VAL A 99 -1.45 0.19 21.41
N PHE A 100 -0.15 0.06 21.09
CA PHE A 100 0.37 0.35 19.75
C PHE A 100 -0.21 -0.62 18.70
N ILE A 101 -0.30 -1.92 19.00
CA ILE A 101 -0.93 -2.92 18.13
C ILE A 101 -2.41 -2.60 17.90
N LEU A 102 -3.16 -2.24 18.95
CA LEU A 102 -4.58 -1.87 18.85
C LEU A 102 -4.76 -0.59 18.01
N GLY A 103 -4.01 0.47 18.32
CA GLY A 103 -4.03 1.72 17.54
C GLY A 103 -3.72 1.47 16.08
N ARG A 104 -2.68 0.68 15.80
CA ARG A 104 -2.27 0.31 14.44
C ARG A 104 -3.34 -0.49 13.70
N GLY A 105 -3.98 -1.45 14.38
CA GLY A 105 -5.09 -2.22 13.82
C GLY A 105 -6.27 -1.34 13.44
N ILE A 106 -6.61 -0.37 14.29
CA ILE A 106 -7.70 0.59 14.04
C ILE A 106 -7.36 1.48 12.83
N VAL A 107 -6.13 2.01 12.74
CA VAL A 107 -5.68 2.77 11.57
C VAL A 107 -5.68 1.90 10.32
N GLY A 108 -5.22 0.65 10.40
CA GLY A 108 -5.29 -0.30 9.29
C GLY A 108 -6.71 -0.55 8.79
N ALA A 109 -7.66 -0.72 9.71
CA ALA A 109 -9.08 -0.85 9.38
C ALA A 109 -9.63 0.37 8.63
N SER A 110 -9.15 1.58 8.95
CA SER A 110 -9.57 2.82 8.28
C SER A 110 -9.28 2.80 6.78
N ILE A 111 -8.12 2.26 6.36
CA ILE A 111 -7.76 2.08 4.94
C ILE A 111 -8.73 1.12 4.25
N GLY A 112 -9.02 0.00 4.90
CA GLY A 112 -9.95 -1.00 4.38
C GLY A 112 -11.35 -0.45 4.10
N LEU A 113 -11.77 0.58 4.82
CA LEU A 113 -13.04 1.30 4.62
C LEU A 113 -12.93 2.41 3.58
N THR A 114 -11.96 3.29 3.75
CA THR A 114 -11.89 4.57 3.02
C THR A 114 -11.53 4.36 1.55
N PHE A 115 -10.50 3.56 1.24
CA PHE A 115 -9.99 3.44 -0.12
C PHE A 115 -11.00 2.86 -1.09
N PRO A 116 -11.65 1.71 -0.84
CA PRO A 116 -12.65 1.17 -1.74
C PRO A 116 -13.85 2.11 -1.90
N ALA A 117 -14.30 2.73 -0.81
CA ALA A 117 -15.45 3.64 -0.82
C ALA A 117 -15.17 4.92 -1.64
N VAL A 118 -13.96 5.49 -1.50
CA VAL A 118 -13.55 6.66 -2.30
C VAL A 118 -13.43 6.29 -3.77
N ARG A 119 -12.82 5.14 -4.10
CA ARG A 119 -12.72 4.68 -5.50
C ARG A 119 -14.11 4.49 -6.12
N ALA A 120 -15.04 3.87 -5.40
CA ALA A 120 -16.41 3.68 -5.86
C ALA A 120 -17.11 5.02 -6.13
N LEU A 121 -17.09 5.96 -5.17
CA LEU A 121 -17.71 7.27 -5.35
C LEU A 121 -17.04 8.09 -6.46
N ALA A 122 -15.71 8.13 -6.51
CA ALA A 122 -14.96 8.90 -7.52
C ALA A 122 -15.27 8.40 -8.95
N ALA A 123 -15.37 7.09 -9.15
CA ALA A 123 -15.72 6.50 -10.44
C ALA A 123 -17.14 6.91 -10.90
N HIS A 124 -18.07 7.08 -9.95
CA HIS A 124 -19.48 7.38 -10.26
C HIS A 124 -19.79 8.88 -10.35
N LEU A 125 -18.92 9.77 -9.87
CA LEU A 125 -19.12 11.22 -10.03
C LEU A 125 -19.24 11.64 -11.52
N ASP A 126 -18.55 10.95 -12.42
CA ASP A 126 -18.63 11.12 -13.86
C ASP A 126 -18.11 9.85 -14.56
N THR A 127 -19.02 9.04 -15.01
CA THR A 127 -18.71 7.74 -15.62
C THR A 127 -17.89 7.85 -16.91
N SER A 128 -18.01 8.99 -17.63
CA SER A 128 -17.22 9.24 -18.85
C SER A 128 -15.74 9.48 -18.58
N ARG A 129 -15.37 9.88 -17.34
CA ARG A 129 -14.00 10.17 -16.90
C ARG A 129 -13.56 9.30 -15.72
N SER A 130 -14.17 8.14 -15.56
CA SER A 130 -13.92 7.22 -14.44
C SER A 130 -12.44 6.83 -14.31
N ALA A 131 -11.78 6.49 -15.42
CA ALA A 131 -10.35 6.11 -15.41
C ALA A 131 -9.44 7.26 -14.94
N GLU A 132 -9.70 8.48 -15.38
CA GLU A 132 -8.95 9.66 -14.94
C GLU A 132 -9.10 9.91 -13.44
N ARG A 133 -10.32 9.78 -12.93
CA ARG A 133 -10.61 9.99 -11.50
C ARG A 133 -10.01 8.90 -10.62
N LEU A 134 -10.08 7.64 -11.05
CA LEU A 134 -9.41 6.55 -10.36
C LEU A 134 -7.89 6.70 -10.36
N GLY A 135 -7.32 7.22 -11.45
CA GLY A 135 -5.91 7.59 -11.52
C GLY A 135 -5.54 8.69 -10.51
N ALA A 136 -6.40 9.70 -10.37
CA ALA A 136 -6.19 10.77 -9.37
C ALA A 136 -6.27 10.21 -7.93
N VAL A 137 -7.22 9.31 -7.65
CA VAL A 137 -7.32 8.63 -6.35
C VAL A 137 -6.05 7.83 -6.06
N ALA A 138 -5.60 7.01 -7.00
CA ALA A 138 -4.36 6.22 -6.83
C ALA A 138 -3.12 7.12 -6.62
N GLY A 139 -3.05 8.25 -7.33
CA GLY A 139 -2.00 9.26 -7.10
C GLY A 139 -2.01 9.83 -5.69
N MET A 140 -3.20 10.11 -5.14
CA MET A 140 -3.33 10.63 -3.77
C MET A 140 -3.11 9.55 -2.70
N GLU A 141 -3.44 8.28 -2.98
CA GLU A 141 -3.06 7.14 -2.13
C GLU A 141 -1.53 7.10 -1.98
N ILE A 142 -0.80 7.08 -3.10
CA ILE A 142 0.67 7.07 -3.10
C ILE A 142 1.21 8.35 -2.45
N GLY A 143 0.64 9.52 -2.79
CA GLY A 143 1.03 10.80 -2.19
C GLY A 143 0.92 10.78 -0.67
N GLY A 144 -0.17 10.25 -0.12
CA GLY A 144 -0.35 10.10 1.32
C GLY A 144 0.64 9.09 1.93
N PHE A 145 0.84 7.95 1.29
CA PHE A 145 1.81 6.94 1.76
C PHE A 145 3.25 7.47 1.81
N VAL A 146 3.65 8.32 0.87
CA VAL A 146 4.97 8.96 0.86
C VAL A 146 5.05 10.12 1.86
N SER A 147 3.98 10.93 1.94
CA SER A 147 3.95 12.11 2.80
C SER A 147 3.94 11.76 4.29
N GLY A 148 3.31 10.65 4.68
CA GLY A 148 3.29 10.21 6.08
C GLY A 148 4.68 10.04 6.66
N PRO A 149 5.52 9.14 6.16
CA PRO A 149 6.88 8.97 6.62
C PRO A 149 7.75 10.21 6.42
N LEU A 150 7.63 10.91 5.29
CA LEU A 150 8.43 12.11 4.99
C LEU A 150 8.16 13.23 6.01
N ILE A 151 6.90 13.58 6.24
CA ILE A 151 6.52 14.62 7.20
C ILE A 151 6.74 14.13 8.63
N GLY A 152 6.36 12.85 8.89
CA GLY A 152 6.52 12.24 10.21
C GLY A 152 7.96 12.25 10.68
N SER A 153 8.90 11.85 9.84
CA SER A 153 10.33 11.83 10.15
C SER A 153 10.92 13.22 10.49
N LEU A 154 10.36 14.29 9.90
CA LEU A 154 10.77 15.66 10.19
C LEU A 154 10.21 16.17 11.52
N ILE A 155 9.09 15.62 11.98
CA ILE A 155 8.37 16.05 13.18
C ILE A 155 8.79 15.23 14.40
N ILE A 156 9.03 13.94 14.25
CA ILE A 156 9.36 13.02 15.36
C ILE A 156 10.56 13.54 16.16
N GLY A 157 11.66 13.92 15.52
CA GLY A 157 12.87 14.39 16.21
C GLY A 157 12.61 15.60 17.11
N PRO A 158 12.09 16.73 16.60
CA PRO A 158 11.88 17.94 17.41
C PRO A 158 10.64 17.91 18.32
N PHE A 159 9.60 17.15 18.00
CA PHE A 159 8.30 17.22 18.68
C PHE A 159 7.81 15.90 19.27
N GLY A 160 8.52 14.80 19.03
CA GLY A 160 8.21 13.48 19.56
C GLY A 160 7.14 12.72 18.79
N LEU A 161 6.96 11.47 19.18
CA LEU A 161 5.99 10.54 18.59
C LEU A 161 4.55 11.03 18.75
N ASP A 162 4.17 11.45 19.97
CA ASP A 162 2.79 11.83 20.31
C ASP A 162 2.29 12.94 19.40
N THR A 163 3.07 14.03 19.27
CA THR A 163 2.74 15.17 18.42
C THR A 163 2.59 14.75 16.97
N THR A 164 3.46 13.87 16.52
CA THR A 164 3.45 13.36 15.13
C THR A 164 2.15 12.62 14.84
N PHE A 165 1.76 11.66 15.67
CA PHE A 165 0.51 10.92 15.46
C PHE A 165 -0.72 11.78 15.65
N LEU A 166 -0.73 12.71 16.62
CA LEU A 166 -1.83 13.66 16.81
C LEU A 166 -2.04 14.58 15.60
N LEU A 167 -0.97 15.00 14.93
CA LEU A 167 -1.05 15.81 13.70
C LEU A 167 -1.80 15.05 12.59
N PHE A 168 -1.42 13.79 12.32
CA PHE A 168 -2.08 13.00 11.30
C PHE A 168 -3.51 12.60 11.71
N GLY A 169 -3.75 12.38 13.00
CA GLY A 169 -5.10 12.21 13.54
C GLY A 169 -5.95 13.47 13.33
N ALA A 170 -5.41 14.66 13.59
CA ALA A 170 -6.09 15.94 13.33
C ALA A 170 -6.40 16.14 11.84
N LEU A 171 -5.48 15.75 10.94
CA LEU A 171 -5.72 15.78 9.50
C LEU A 171 -6.92 14.92 9.10
N ALA A 172 -7.04 13.72 9.69
CA ALA A 172 -8.19 12.84 9.47
C ALA A 172 -9.50 13.43 10.02
N VAL A 173 -9.45 14.09 11.18
CA VAL A 173 -10.60 14.83 11.76
C VAL A 173 -11.02 15.98 10.86
N ILE A 174 -10.09 16.77 10.35
CA ILE A 174 -10.38 17.85 9.41
C ILE A 174 -11.06 17.30 8.15
N ALA A 175 -10.53 16.22 7.57
CA ALA A 175 -11.14 15.58 6.42
C ALA A 175 -12.56 15.09 6.72
N LEU A 176 -12.78 14.49 7.90
CA LEU A 176 -14.10 14.05 8.36
C LEU A 176 -15.10 15.21 8.46
N PHE A 177 -14.70 16.32 9.06
CA PHE A 177 -15.59 17.49 9.18
C PHE A 177 -15.93 18.11 7.83
N ILE A 178 -14.96 18.19 6.91
CA ILE A 178 -15.16 18.81 5.59
C ILE A 178 -16.05 17.92 4.70
N ILE A 179 -15.93 16.58 4.75
CA ILE A 179 -16.74 15.68 3.93
C ILE A 179 -18.15 15.47 4.51
N SER A 180 -18.34 15.63 5.81
CA SER A 180 -19.60 15.31 6.50
C SER A 180 -20.83 16.05 5.98
N PRO A 181 -20.83 17.36 5.68
CA PRO A 181 -21.99 18.06 5.18
C PRO A 181 -22.30 17.77 3.69
N ARG A 182 -21.36 17.17 2.95
CA ARG A 182 -21.54 16.91 1.52
C ARG A 182 -22.50 15.76 1.25
N LYS A 183 -23.29 15.89 0.19
CA LYS A 183 -24.14 14.83 -0.34
C LYS A 183 -23.52 14.27 -1.61
N PHE A 184 -23.24 12.99 -1.61
CA PHE A 184 -22.75 12.27 -2.79
C PHE A 184 -23.90 11.55 -3.48
N PRO A 185 -23.82 11.30 -4.80
CA PRO A 185 -24.79 10.45 -5.49
C PRO A 185 -24.88 9.09 -4.80
N GLU A 186 -26.10 8.62 -4.58
CA GLU A 186 -26.31 7.25 -4.12
C GLU A 186 -25.91 6.29 -5.24
N LEU A 187 -25.03 5.35 -4.90
CA LEU A 187 -24.70 4.26 -5.81
C LEU A 187 -25.93 3.35 -5.88
N ALA A 188 -26.50 3.20 -7.09
CA ALA A 188 -27.56 2.22 -7.28
C ALA A 188 -27.03 0.83 -6.90
N SER A 189 -27.70 0.18 -5.95
CA SER A 189 -27.30 -1.16 -5.51
C SER A 189 -27.43 -2.11 -6.71
N THR A 190 -26.30 -2.49 -7.30
CA THR A 190 -26.30 -3.61 -8.23
C THR A 190 -26.56 -4.89 -7.45
N SER A 191 -27.59 -5.63 -7.81
CA SER A 191 -28.06 -6.84 -7.14
C SER A 191 -27.05 -7.99 -7.10
N GLU A 192 -26.02 -7.94 -7.91
CA GLU A 192 -24.83 -8.78 -7.83
C GLU A 192 -23.78 -8.11 -6.95
N SER A 193 -23.93 -8.25 -5.64
CA SER A 193 -22.82 -7.99 -4.71
C SER A 193 -21.66 -8.88 -5.17
N GLN A 194 -20.59 -8.26 -5.67
CA GLN A 194 -19.36 -8.96 -5.98
C GLN A 194 -18.79 -9.50 -4.66
N ARG A 195 -19.29 -10.65 -4.22
CA ARG A 195 -18.65 -11.48 -3.20
C ARG A 195 -17.25 -11.76 -3.71
N LEU A 196 -16.30 -11.83 -2.79
CA LEU A 196 -14.92 -12.26 -3.05
C LEU A 196 -14.90 -13.29 -4.18
N SER A 197 -14.39 -12.86 -5.33
CA SER A 197 -14.45 -13.66 -6.56
C SER A 197 -13.36 -14.74 -6.55
N PHE A 198 -13.33 -15.56 -5.49
CA PHE A 198 -12.38 -16.68 -5.35
C PHE A 198 -12.50 -17.71 -6.47
N ASP A 199 -13.65 -17.77 -7.13
CA ASP A 199 -13.84 -18.59 -8.34
C ASP A 199 -12.84 -18.23 -9.44
N LEU A 200 -12.43 -16.95 -9.53
CA LEU A 200 -11.40 -16.50 -10.48
C LEU A 200 -10.04 -17.17 -10.24
N MET A 201 -9.74 -17.60 -9.03
CA MET A 201 -8.49 -18.34 -8.73
C MET A 201 -8.45 -19.72 -9.42
N ARG A 202 -9.58 -20.25 -9.90
CA ARG A 202 -9.61 -21.47 -10.69
C ARG A 202 -9.08 -21.26 -12.11
N ILE A 203 -9.10 -20.02 -12.60
CA ILE A 203 -8.62 -19.66 -13.93
C ILE A 203 -7.10 -19.57 -13.90
N ARG A 204 -6.42 -20.38 -14.72
CA ARG A 204 -4.95 -20.49 -14.72
C ARG A 204 -4.25 -19.17 -14.99
N SER A 205 -4.74 -18.38 -15.97
CA SER A 205 -4.16 -17.06 -16.28
C SER A 205 -4.29 -16.07 -15.11
N VAL A 206 -5.43 -16.06 -14.43
CA VAL A 206 -5.66 -15.22 -13.24
C VAL A 206 -4.73 -15.64 -12.10
N ARG A 207 -4.57 -16.95 -11.84
CA ARG A 207 -3.60 -17.43 -10.83
C ARG A 207 -2.18 -16.95 -11.09
N VAL A 208 -1.71 -17.05 -12.33
CA VAL A 208 -0.37 -16.57 -12.70
C VAL A 208 -0.23 -15.08 -12.38
N ALA A 209 -1.21 -14.28 -12.77
CA ALA A 209 -1.19 -12.83 -12.50
C ALA A 209 -1.26 -12.50 -10.99
N LEU A 210 -2.04 -13.25 -10.20
CA LEU A 210 -2.10 -13.10 -8.75
C LEU A 210 -0.77 -13.47 -8.06
N ILE A 211 -0.12 -14.54 -8.50
CA ILE A 211 1.20 -14.93 -7.97
C ILE A 211 2.26 -13.89 -8.34
N LEU A 212 2.20 -13.30 -9.53
CA LEU A 212 3.07 -12.18 -9.89
C LEU A 212 2.78 -10.93 -9.04
N THR A 213 1.51 -10.60 -8.77
CA THR A 213 1.16 -9.51 -7.83
C THR A 213 1.79 -9.76 -6.47
N LEU A 214 1.69 -11.00 -5.95
CA LEU A 214 2.31 -11.35 -4.68
C LEU A 214 3.83 -11.14 -4.70
N ALA A 215 4.53 -11.57 -5.77
CA ALA A 215 5.96 -11.37 -5.89
C ALA A 215 6.36 -9.88 -5.89
N VAL A 216 5.56 -9.03 -6.58
CA VAL A 216 5.81 -7.59 -6.70
C VAL A 216 5.60 -6.86 -5.38
N THR A 217 4.62 -7.27 -4.59
CA THR A 217 4.17 -6.51 -3.41
C THR A 217 4.69 -7.08 -2.08
N PHE A 218 5.16 -8.31 -2.08
CA PHE A 218 5.71 -8.96 -0.89
C PHE A 218 6.83 -8.14 -0.21
N PRO A 219 7.85 -7.59 -0.93
CA PRO A 219 8.91 -6.83 -0.29
C PRO A 219 8.44 -5.54 0.37
N THR A 220 7.34 -4.94 -0.11
CA THR A 220 6.83 -3.69 0.45
C THR A 220 6.51 -3.82 1.94
N GLY A 221 5.91 -4.94 2.37
CA GLY A 221 5.61 -5.16 3.79
C GLY A 221 6.86 -5.26 4.67
N MET A 222 7.95 -5.82 4.15
CA MET A 222 9.25 -5.79 4.84
C MET A 222 9.77 -4.36 4.97
N PHE A 223 9.78 -3.59 3.87
CA PHE A 223 10.24 -2.21 3.90
C PHE A 223 9.41 -1.37 4.87
N ASP A 224 8.10 -1.51 4.86
CA ASP A 224 7.21 -0.77 5.75
C ASP A 224 7.43 -1.09 7.25
N ALA A 225 7.82 -2.33 7.56
CA ALA A 225 8.00 -2.77 8.94
C ALA A 225 9.43 -2.59 9.48
N LEU A 226 10.44 -2.55 8.60
CA LEU A 226 11.84 -2.68 9.00
C LEU A 226 12.73 -1.52 8.54
N TRP A 227 12.30 -0.74 7.54
CA TRP A 227 13.17 0.18 6.84
C TRP A 227 13.79 1.26 7.74
N ASP A 228 12.98 1.85 8.59
CA ASP A 228 13.40 2.85 9.56
C ASP A 228 14.45 2.28 10.52
N ARG A 229 14.16 1.11 11.11
CA ARG A 229 15.07 0.38 11.99
C ARG A 229 16.40 0.02 11.29
N PHE A 230 16.32 -0.43 10.03
CA PHE A 230 17.50 -0.76 9.23
C PHE A 230 18.39 0.45 8.96
N LEU A 231 17.80 1.60 8.62
CA LEU A 231 18.55 2.84 8.40
C LEU A 231 19.18 3.36 9.69
N ASP A 232 18.48 3.26 10.82
CA ASP A 232 19.00 3.62 12.13
C ASP A 232 20.23 2.80 12.50
N ASP A 233 20.21 1.48 12.31
CA ASP A 233 21.36 0.59 12.51
C ASP A 233 22.59 0.97 11.66
N LEU A 234 22.38 1.66 10.55
CA LEU A 234 23.45 2.19 9.70
C LEU A 234 23.92 3.60 10.09
N GLY A 235 23.36 4.16 11.18
CA GLY A 235 23.63 5.53 11.63
C GLY A 235 22.87 6.58 10.82
N GLY A 236 21.79 6.22 10.16
CA GLY A 236 20.85 7.16 9.56
C GLY A 236 20.07 7.91 10.63
N ASN A 237 19.43 9.00 10.25
CA ASN A 237 18.52 9.73 11.12
C ASN A 237 17.10 9.73 10.56
N ASN A 238 16.13 10.18 11.37
CA ASN A 238 14.73 10.20 10.98
C ASN A 238 14.49 10.96 9.65
N ALA A 239 15.17 12.09 9.43
CA ALA A 239 15.04 12.85 8.19
C ALA A 239 15.50 12.04 6.98
N MET A 240 16.51 11.20 7.12
CA MET A 240 16.99 10.31 6.08
C MET A 240 15.97 9.22 5.77
N THR A 241 15.35 8.63 6.78
CA THR A 241 14.24 7.67 6.58
C THR A 241 13.13 8.30 5.74
N GLY A 242 12.65 9.48 6.12
CA GLY A 242 11.63 10.19 5.34
C GLY A 242 12.07 10.50 3.90
N LEU A 243 13.34 10.91 3.71
CA LEU A 243 13.90 11.18 2.40
C LEU A 243 13.96 9.92 1.52
N THR A 244 14.28 8.75 2.07
CA THR A 244 14.29 7.49 1.31
C THR A 244 12.90 7.11 0.82
N PHE A 245 11.84 7.27 1.62
CA PHE A 245 10.46 7.07 1.18
C PHE A 245 10.07 8.04 0.05
N ALA A 246 10.48 9.31 0.15
CA ALA A 246 10.22 10.28 -0.89
C ALA A 246 10.96 9.94 -2.20
N VAL A 247 12.23 9.61 -2.13
CA VAL A 247 13.08 9.26 -3.28
C VAL A 247 12.61 7.97 -3.96
N TYR A 248 12.19 6.97 -3.18
CA TYR A 248 11.59 5.74 -3.70
C TYR A 248 10.22 6.02 -4.36
N GLY A 249 9.39 6.88 -3.76
CA GLY A 249 8.05 7.19 -4.26
C GLY A 249 8.00 8.13 -5.46
N LEU A 250 8.99 9.03 -5.59
CA LEU A 250 9.05 10.01 -6.69
C LEU A 250 8.97 9.40 -8.10
N PRO A 251 9.69 8.30 -8.41
CA PRO A 251 9.58 7.64 -9.70
C PRO A 251 8.16 7.17 -10.06
N PHE A 252 7.36 6.76 -9.09
CA PHE A 252 5.97 6.38 -9.34
C PHE A 252 5.17 7.55 -9.91
N ILE A 253 5.34 8.73 -9.37
CA ILE A 253 4.65 9.94 -9.83
C ILE A 253 5.11 10.33 -11.23
N LEU A 254 6.42 10.24 -11.50
CA LEU A 254 7.02 10.73 -12.74
C LEU A 254 6.92 9.74 -13.91
N PHE A 255 7.01 8.44 -13.64
CA PHE A 255 7.23 7.42 -14.68
C PHE A 255 6.10 6.43 -14.88
N SER A 256 5.19 6.20 -13.90
CA SER A 256 4.16 5.15 -14.00
C SER A 256 3.27 5.29 -15.24
N ALA A 257 2.86 6.53 -15.60
CA ALA A 257 2.04 6.76 -16.79
C ALA A 257 2.79 6.47 -18.10
N ARG A 258 4.10 6.76 -18.16
CA ARG A 258 4.94 6.45 -19.33
C ARG A 258 5.22 4.96 -19.42
N ALA A 259 5.48 4.33 -18.29
CA ALA A 259 5.66 2.89 -18.18
C ALA A 259 4.41 2.11 -18.63
N GLY A 260 3.21 2.57 -18.25
CA GLY A 260 1.95 1.99 -18.73
C GLY A 260 1.86 1.92 -20.25
N LYS A 261 2.19 3.02 -20.94
CA LYS A 261 2.21 3.05 -22.43
C LYS A 261 3.22 2.09 -23.06
N LEU A 262 4.34 1.83 -22.39
CA LEU A 262 5.35 0.87 -22.85
C LEU A 262 4.86 -0.58 -22.67
N ILE A 263 4.18 -0.84 -21.54
CA ILE A 263 3.64 -2.15 -21.18
C ILE A 263 2.51 -2.58 -22.14
N ASP A 264 1.71 -1.63 -22.65
CA ASP A 264 0.64 -1.93 -23.60
C ASP A 264 1.14 -2.60 -24.87
N LYS A 265 2.39 -2.34 -25.26
CA LYS A 265 3.06 -2.92 -26.44
C LYS A 265 3.79 -4.25 -26.17
N ARG A 266 3.84 -4.71 -24.93
CA ARG A 266 4.60 -5.90 -24.51
C ARG A 266 3.74 -6.85 -23.69
N SER A 267 4.23 -8.06 -23.43
CA SER A 267 3.62 -8.98 -22.48
C SER A 267 3.84 -8.46 -21.04
N PRO A 268 2.78 -8.09 -20.30
CA PRO A 268 2.92 -7.62 -18.93
C PRO A 268 3.63 -8.65 -18.03
N ILE A 269 3.31 -9.93 -18.20
CA ILE A 269 3.92 -11.05 -17.46
C ILE A 269 5.44 -11.09 -17.72
N ALA A 270 5.85 -10.98 -18.99
CA ALA A 270 7.27 -10.97 -19.34
C ALA A 270 8.00 -9.75 -18.72
N VAL A 271 7.38 -8.57 -18.73
CA VAL A 271 7.95 -7.36 -18.12
C VAL A 271 8.21 -7.59 -16.63
N VAL A 272 7.24 -8.12 -15.88
CA VAL A 272 7.44 -8.40 -14.45
C VAL A 272 8.55 -9.42 -14.24
N LEU A 273 8.56 -10.54 -14.98
CA LEU A 273 9.57 -11.59 -14.83
C LEU A 273 10.98 -11.09 -15.13
N TRP A 274 11.16 -10.19 -16.10
CA TRP A 274 12.46 -9.59 -16.39
C TRP A 274 12.90 -8.59 -15.31
N LEU A 275 11.98 -7.78 -14.78
CA LEU A 275 12.29 -6.78 -13.75
C LEU A 275 12.53 -7.38 -12.37
N ILE A 276 12.02 -8.58 -12.10
CA ILE A 276 12.26 -9.28 -10.83
C ILE A 276 13.75 -9.54 -10.59
N ILE A 277 14.53 -9.80 -11.65
CA ILE A 277 15.97 -10.08 -11.53
C ILE A 277 16.73 -8.90 -10.95
N PRO A 278 16.72 -7.71 -11.59
CA PRO A 278 17.43 -6.56 -11.04
C PRO A 278 16.85 -6.12 -9.68
N ILE A 279 15.55 -6.21 -9.45
CA ILE A 279 14.94 -5.87 -8.15
C ILE A 279 15.46 -6.82 -7.06
N SER A 280 15.51 -8.14 -7.31
CA SER A 280 16.07 -9.08 -6.33
C SER A 280 17.55 -8.79 -6.02
N LEU A 281 18.34 -8.42 -7.03
CA LEU A 281 19.74 -8.03 -6.84
C LEU A 281 19.87 -6.74 -6.02
N LEU A 282 19.04 -5.73 -6.29
CA LEU A 282 18.99 -4.49 -5.49
C LEU A 282 18.55 -4.80 -4.04
N THR A 283 17.56 -5.65 -3.86
CA THR A 283 17.13 -6.08 -2.51
C THR A 283 18.28 -6.74 -1.74
N ILE A 284 19.04 -7.65 -2.37
CA ILE A 284 20.22 -8.26 -1.73
C ILE A 284 21.28 -7.19 -1.38
N SER A 285 21.47 -6.20 -2.25
CA SER A 285 22.48 -5.16 -2.06
C SER A 285 22.28 -4.35 -0.78
N TYR A 286 21.03 -4.14 -0.35
CA TYR A 286 20.75 -3.49 0.94
C TYR A 286 21.38 -4.21 2.14
N GLY A 287 21.44 -5.54 2.09
CA GLY A 287 22.05 -6.34 3.15
C GLY A 287 23.57 -6.22 3.28
N VAL A 288 24.26 -5.68 2.27
CA VAL A 288 25.73 -5.54 2.24
C VAL A 288 26.20 -4.08 2.28
N ILE A 289 25.36 -3.13 1.86
CA ILE A 289 25.69 -1.71 1.85
C ILE A 289 25.66 -1.17 3.28
N LYS A 290 26.76 -0.48 3.67
CA LYS A 290 26.91 0.12 5.00
C LYS A 290 26.73 1.65 4.98
N GLN A 291 26.65 2.25 3.81
CA GLN A 291 26.57 3.69 3.63
C GLN A 291 25.11 4.11 3.36
N PRO A 292 24.44 4.84 4.28
CA PRO A 292 23.05 5.23 4.10
C PRO A 292 22.79 6.04 2.83
N TRP A 293 23.73 6.89 2.42
CA TRP A 293 23.59 7.69 1.18
C TRP A 293 23.63 6.84 -0.11
N VAL A 294 24.37 5.72 -0.09
CA VAL A 294 24.37 4.76 -1.21
C VAL A 294 23.02 4.05 -1.28
N ILE A 295 22.43 3.73 -0.13
CA ILE A 295 21.09 3.13 -0.02
C ILE A 295 20.03 4.05 -0.65
N LEU A 296 20.13 5.36 -0.44
CA LEU A 296 19.25 6.34 -1.09
C LEU A 296 19.32 6.23 -2.63
N GLY A 297 20.52 6.15 -3.19
CA GLY A 297 20.73 5.97 -4.63
C GLY A 297 20.17 4.65 -5.15
N VAL A 298 20.37 3.55 -4.41
CA VAL A 298 19.80 2.23 -4.73
C VAL A 298 18.27 2.29 -4.68
N GLY A 299 17.67 2.93 -3.67
CA GLY A 299 16.23 3.13 -3.53
C GLY A 299 15.61 3.92 -4.69
N LEU A 300 16.31 4.95 -5.19
CA LEU A 300 15.86 5.67 -6.39
C LEU A 300 15.80 4.74 -7.62
N PHE A 301 16.84 3.92 -7.80
CA PHE A 301 16.90 2.97 -8.92
C PHE A 301 15.81 1.91 -8.81
N GLU A 302 15.62 1.37 -7.62
CA GLU A 302 14.54 0.40 -7.34
C GLU A 302 13.17 1.04 -7.58
N GLY A 303 12.94 2.28 -7.13
CA GLY A 303 11.71 3.02 -7.38
C GLY A 303 11.39 3.18 -8.87
N ILE A 304 12.39 3.41 -9.74
CA ILE A 304 12.22 3.47 -11.20
C ILE A 304 11.77 2.11 -11.75
N LEU A 305 12.38 1.02 -11.30
CA LEU A 305 12.00 -0.34 -11.73
C LEU A 305 10.59 -0.69 -11.25
N GLN A 306 10.27 -0.38 -9.99
CA GLN A 306 8.96 -0.59 -9.40
C GLN A 306 7.87 0.24 -10.07
N ALA A 307 8.16 1.48 -10.47
CA ALA A 307 7.23 2.32 -11.23
C ALA A 307 6.82 1.71 -12.58
N THR A 308 7.63 0.76 -13.09
CA THR A 308 7.30 -0.02 -14.30
C THR A 308 6.66 -1.36 -13.94
N MET A 309 7.18 -2.04 -12.92
CA MET A 309 6.75 -3.39 -12.55
C MET A 309 5.32 -3.42 -11.99
N MET A 310 4.95 -2.44 -11.17
CA MET A 310 3.61 -2.39 -10.56
C MET A 310 2.49 -2.22 -11.59
N PRO A 311 2.54 -1.25 -12.55
CA PRO A 311 1.55 -1.18 -13.63
C PRO A 311 1.52 -2.44 -14.51
N ALA A 312 2.67 -3.12 -14.69
CA ALA A 312 2.70 -4.37 -15.44
C ALA A 312 1.94 -5.49 -14.71
N ALA A 313 2.09 -5.61 -13.39
CA ALA A 313 1.32 -6.57 -12.61
C ALA A 313 -0.19 -6.29 -12.67
N LEU A 314 -0.61 -5.03 -12.53
CA LEU A 314 -2.00 -4.62 -12.67
C LEU A 314 -2.56 -4.88 -14.09
N SER A 315 -1.76 -4.66 -15.13
CA SER A 315 -2.14 -4.98 -16.51
C SER A 315 -2.25 -6.50 -16.73
N ALA A 316 -1.35 -7.29 -16.12
CA ALA A 316 -1.40 -8.74 -16.22
C ALA A 316 -2.73 -9.29 -15.65
N ILE A 317 -3.18 -8.82 -14.49
CA ILE A 317 -4.44 -9.24 -13.90
C ILE A 317 -5.65 -8.78 -14.72
N ALA A 318 -5.62 -7.55 -15.25
CA ALA A 318 -6.70 -7.03 -16.09
C ALA A 318 -6.87 -7.85 -17.39
N LYS A 319 -5.75 -8.20 -18.05
CA LYS A 319 -5.75 -9.03 -19.27
C LYS A 319 -6.08 -10.49 -19.01
N ALA A 320 -5.83 -11.00 -17.80
CA ALA A 320 -6.14 -12.37 -17.42
C ALA A 320 -7.61 -12.58 -17.03
N ALA A 321 -8.31 -11.51 -16.66
CA ALA A 321 -9.69 -11.54 -16.20
C ALA A 321 -10.65 -11.89 -17.36
N PRO A 322 -11.71 -12.69 -17.11
CA PRO A 322 -12.79 -12.87 -18.07
C PRO A 322 -13.49 -11.55 -18.43
N LEU A 323 -14.12 -11.51 -19.59
CA LEU A 323 -14.92 -10.36 -20.04
C LEU A 323 -15.96 -9.99 -18.97
N GLY A 324 -16.03 -8.70 -18.63
CA GLY A 324 -16.96 -8.18 -17.62
C GLY A 324 -16.54 -8.40 -16.16
N ARG A 325 -15.40 -9.10 -15.88
CA ARG A 325 -14.95 -9.40 -14.51
C ARG A 325 -13.59 -8.76 -14.12
N ALA A 326 -13.15 -7.76 -14.89
CA ALA A 326 -11.87 -7.09 -14.63
C ALA A 326 -11.81 -6.43 -13.24
N SER A 327 -12.88 -5.77 -12.80
CA SER A 327 -12.97 -5.14 -11.47
C SER A 327 -12.88 -6.17 -10.34
N ALA A 328 -13.54 -7.32 -10.49
CA ALA A 328 -13.48 -8.41 -9.52
C ALA A 328 -12.06 -9.01 -9.40
N ALA A 329 -11.37 -9.18 -10.54
CA ALA A 329 -9.99 -9.65 -10.57
C ALA A 329 -9.02 -8.64 -9.94
N GLN A 330 -9.22 -7.33 -10.16
CA GLN A 330 -8.45 -6.27 -9.53
C GLN A 330 -8.68 -6.23 -8.00
N GLY A 331 -9.92 -6.42 -7.55
CA GLY A 331 -10.24 -6.52 -6.12
C GLY A 331 -9.53 -7.71 -5.44
N LEU A 332 -9.55 -8.87 -6.11
CA LEU A 332 -8.83 -10.06 -5.64
C LEU A 332 -7.30 -9.83 -5.62
N SER A 333 -6.76 -9.15 -6.65
CA SER A 333 -5.35 -8.75 -6.71
C SER A 333 -4.98 -7.82 -5.55
N GLY A 334 -5.85 -6.86 -5.21
CA GLY A 334 -5.67 -5.99 -4.05
C GLY A 334 -5.59 -6.76 -2.72
N ALA A 335 -6.45 -7.77 -2.55
CA ALA A 335 -6.40 -8.63 -1.37
C ALA A 335 -5.10 -9.45 -1.28
N VAL A 336 -4.64 -10.02 -2.41
CA VAL A 336 -3.36 -10.74 -2.50
C VAL A 336 -2.18 -9.80 -2.22
N ASN A 337 -2.23 -8.56 -2.70
CA ASN A 337 -1.25 -7.52 -2.41
C ASN A 337 -1.12 -7.30 -0.89
N VAL A 338 -2.22 -6.95 -0.22
CA VAL A 338 -2.21 -6.69 1.23
C VAL A 338 -1.82 -7.93 2.03
N PHE A 339 -2.24 -9.12 1.60
CA PHE A 339 -1.83 -10.38 2.20
C PHE A 339 -0.31 -10.59 2.13
N GLY A 340 0.30 -10.34 0.97
CA GLY A 340 1.76 -10.43 0.82
C GLY A 340 2.51 -9.46 1.72
N GLN A 341 2.07 -8.21 1.77
CA GLN A 341 2.62 -7.20 2.66
C GLN A 341 2.50 -7.60 4.14
N MET A 342 1.34 -8.10 4.54
CA MET A 342 1.09 -8.58 5.90
C MET A 342 2.09 -9.68 6.29
N VAL A 343 2.24 -10.70 5.45
CA VAL A 343 3.15 -11.83 5.73
C VAL A 343 4.59 -11.34 5.84
N ALA A 344 5.05 -10.50 4.92
CA ALA A 344 6.40 -9.95 4.94
C ALA A 344 6.63 -9.07 6.18
N ALA A 345 5.66 -8.22 6.54
CA ALA A 345 5.75 -7.34 7.71
C ALA A 345 5.86 -8.12 9.03
N PHE A 346 5.14 -9.22 9.17
CA PHE A 346 5.25 -10.05 10.38
C PHE A 346 6.58 -10.80 10.48
N ILE A 347 7.10 -11.29 9.34
CA ILE A 347 8.24 -12.21 9.33
C ILE A 347 9.58 -11.47 9.29
N ALA A 348 9.71 -10.40 8.47
CA ALA A 348 10.99 -9.81 8.18
C ALA A 348 11.70 -9.20 9.41
N PRO A 349 11.04 -8.46 10.32
CA PRO A 349 11.71 -7.95 11.52
C PRO A 349 12.20 -9.05 12.45
N THR A 350 11.48 -10.18 12.54
CA THR A 350 11.90 -11.34 13.34
C THR A 350 13.17 -11.98 12.78
N ILE A 351 13.25 -12.12 11.45
CA ILE A 351 14.47 -12.63 10.80
C ILE A 351 15.61 -11.62 11.00
N TYR A 352 15.32 -10.33 10.90
CA TYR A 352 16.32 -9.27 11.05
C TYR A 352 16.94 -9.28 12.44
N GLY A 353 16.14 -9.36 13.49
CA GLY A 353 16.62 -9.42 14.87
C GLY A 353 17.42 -10.69 15.18
N ALA A 354 17.09 -11.81 14.53
CA ALA A 354 17.76 -13.09 14.76
C ALA A 354 19.06 -13.25 13.93
N TYR A 355 19.09 -12.76 12.69
CA TYR A 355 20.13 -13.08 11.71
C TYR A 355 20.73 -11.85 11.00
N GLY A 356 20.25 -10.66 11.28
CA GLY A 356 20.74 -9.39 10.73
C GLY A 356 20.31 -9.09 9.31
N ALA A 357 20.78 -7.94 8.80
CA ALA A 357 20.34 -7.35 7.54
C ALA A 357 20.57 -8.27 6.33
N PHE A 358 21.79 -8.82 6.17
CA PHE A 358 22.10 -9.62 4.98
C PHE A 358 21.15 -10.81 4.80
N VAL A 359 20.95 -11.59 5.86
CA VAL A 359 20.08 -12.79 5.81
C VAL A 359 18.63 -12.39 5.50
N THR A 360 18.16 -11.29 6.07
CA THR A 360 16.79 -10.81 5.86
C THR A 360 16.56 -10.39 4.40
N PHE A 361 17.40 -9.50 3.87
CA PHE A 361 17.26 -9.02 2.49
C PHE A 361 17.50 -10.14 1.47
N PHE A 362 18.44 -11.05 1.74
CA PHE A 362 18.67 -12.23 0.91
C PHE A 362 17.47 -13.18 0.91
N ALA A 363 16.90 -13.48 2.07
CA ALA A 363 15.70 -14.33 2.18
C ALA A 363 14.49 -13.74 1.45
N VAL A 364 14.27 -12.44 1.56
CA VAL A 364 13.20 -11.75 0.84
C VAL A 364 13.44 -11.79 -0.67
N ALA A 365 14.67 -11.53 -1.13
CA ALA A 365 15.00 -11.57 -2.55
C ALA A 365 14.82 -12.99 -3.15
N ILE A 366 15.22 -14.04 -2.43
CA ILE A 366 14.95 -15.44 -2.82
C ILE A 366 13.45 -15.72 -2.84
N GLY A 367 12.70 -15.23 -1.84
CA GLY A 367 11.25 -15.35 -1.80
C GLY A 367 10.58 -14.73 -3.02
N ILE A 368 10.94 -13.50 -3.37
CA ILE A 368 10.46 -12.79 -4.57
C ILE A 368 10.77 -13.61 -5.83
N ALA A 369 12.02 -14.03 -5.99
CA ALA A 369 12.47 -14.79 -7.16
C ALA A 369 11.76 -16.15 -7.28
N ALA A 370 11.57 -16.85 -6.16
CA ALA A 370 10.88 -18.13 -6.11
C ALA A 370 9.39 -18.00 -6.49
N ILE A 371 8.68 -17.00 -5.91
CA ILE A 371 7.29 -16.73 -6.21
C ILE A 371 7.13 -16.35 -7.69
N ALA A 372 7.97 -15.47 -8.21
CA ALA A 372 7.94 -15.08 -9.62
C ALA A 372 8.33 -16.23 -10.56
N GLY A 373 9.32 -17.04 -10.18
CA GLY A 373 9.72 -18.23 -10.90
C GLY A 373 8.58 -19.26 -11.01
N MET A 374 7.83 -19.48 -9.95
CA MET A 374 6.63 -20.32 -9.95
C MET A 374 5.58 -19.79 -10.94
N ALA A 375 5.31 -18.47 -10.94
CA ALA A 375 4.41 -17.85 -11.90
C ALA A 375 4.90 -18.03 -13.35
N GLY A 376 6.20 -17.86 -13.60
CA GLY A 376 6.84 -18.05 -14.91
C GLY A 376 6.69 -19.48 -15.43
N ILE A 377 6.97 -20.50 -14.60
CA ILE A 377 6.78 -21.90 -14.94
C ILE A 377 5.32 -22.20 -15.27
N MET A 378 4.38 -21.70 -14.47
CA MET A 378 2.95 -21.88 -14.72
C MET A 378 2.53 -21.20 -16.03
N HIS A 379 3.05 -20.01 -16.32
CA HIS A 379 2.78 -19.29 -17.57
C HIS A 379 3.26 -20.08 -18.79
N LEU A 380 4.48 -20.60 -18.78
CA LEU A 380 5.05 -21.42 -19.85
C LEU A 380 4.23 -22.71 -20.11
N ARG A 381 3.78 -23.38 -19.04
CA ARG A 381 2.90 -24.55 -19.15
C ARG A 381 1.55 -24.19 -19.79
N ASN A 382 0.98 -23.02 -19.46
CA ASN A 382 -0.27 -22.55 -20.08
C ASN A 382 -0.11 -22.32 -21.60
N LEU A 383 1.04 -21.78 -22.04
CA LEU A 383 1.32 -21.56 -23.47
C LEU A 383 1.46 -22.88 -24.24
N LYS A 384 2.02 -23.93 -23.61
CA LYS A 384 2.14 -25.26 -24.22
C LYS A 384 0.81 -26.00 -24.37
N THR A 385 -0.13 -25.78 -23.43
CA THR A 385 -1.46 -26.43 -23.48
C THR A 385 -2.45 -25.69 -24.37
N ALA A 386 -2.15 -24.48 -24.80
CA ALA A 386 -2.97 -23.68 -25.71
C ALA A 386 -2.54 -23.81 -27.20
N ARG A 387 -1.44 -24.49 -27.47
CA ARG A 387 -0.97 -24.93 -28.80
C ARG A 387 -1.40 -26.36 -29.06
#